data_e57bee3599b8bbd1c7656d2baa5ed6d2
#
_entry.id   e57bee3599b8bbd1c7656d2baa5ed6d2
#
_cell.length_a   1.000
_cell.length_b   1.000
_cell.length_c   1.000
_cell.angle_alpha   90.00
_cell.angle_beta   90.00
_cell.angle_gamma   90.00
#
_symmetry.space_group_name_H-M   'P 1'
#
loop_
_entity.id
_entity.type
_entity.pdbx_description
1 polymer ?
#
loop_
_entity_poly.entity_id
_entity_poly.type
_entity_poly.pdbx_seq_one_letter_code
_entity_poly.pdbx_strand_id
1 'polypeptide(L)'
;IAEHANNLVETIRKNLTKTLERSGVEILRGEGRLEGNQKVGLRENNGVDRIFSARDIILATGSDPFVPPGIEIDGRTVFTSDEAINLEWLPRWIAIIGSGYIGLEFADIYTALGCEVTMIEALDKVMPTFDPDITKIASRNLIDKRDIETRAGVFATKVKPGCPVEVELTDAKSREVIEELQVDAVLVATGRVPSTENLNLQSVGVETTRGFIPIDDQMRVLVNEKPVSNLWAVGDVTGKLMLAHTAAAQGSIAVENILGKAIEIDYRSIPAATFTHPEISSVGLSEEEAKDLAKNEGFELGIVRSYFKANSKALAELESDGIMKLIFNKETGEVLGAHIYGLHAADLIQEVSNAISRRQRVNDLAKEVHTHPTLSEVVEVAYKQASLQIKK
;
A
#
# COMPACT_ATOMS: atom_id res chain seq x y z
N ILE A 1 -15.66 -4.81 -18.15
CA ILE A 1 -14.84 -4.68 -16.91
C ILE A 1 -15.08 -3.29 -16.33
N ALA A 2 -14.79 -2.19 -17.05
CA ALA A 2 -14.94 -0.82 -16.56
C ALA A 2 -16.37 -0.52 -16.06
N GLU A 3 -17.41 -0.92 -16.80
CA GLU A 3 -18.80 -0.75 -16.37
C GLU A 3 -19.09 -1.46 -15.04
N HIS A 4 -18.58 -2.68 -14.85
CA HIS A 4 -18.75 -3.41 -13.60
C HIS A 4 -18.05 -2.71 -12.45
N ALA A 5 -16.80 -2.26 -12.63
CA ALA A 5 -16.05 -1.52 -11.64
C ALA A 5 -16.76 -0.21 -11.25
N ASN A 6 -17.24 0.55 -12.25
CA ASN A 6 -17.96 1.80 -12.02
C ASN A 6 -19.27 1.59 -11.24
N ASN A 7 -20.05 0.56 -11.59
CA ASN A 7 -21.27 0.21 -10.88
C ASN A 7 -21.02 -0.18 -9.41
N LEU A 8 -19.94 -0.92 -9.16
CA LEU A 8 -19.52 -1.29 -7.81
C LEU A 8 -19.14 -0.07 -6.99
N VAL A 9 -18.25 0.79 -7.53
CA VAL A 9 -17.81 2.04 -6.89
C VAL A 9 -18.99 2.94 -6.57
N GLU A 10 -19.91 3.13 -7.55
CA GLU A 10 -21.11 3.97 -7.35
C GLU A 10 -22.02 3.40 -6.25
N THR A 11 -22.19 2.08 -6.20
CA THR A 11 -22.99 1.40 -5.17
C THR A 11 -22.38 1.60 -3.78
N ILE A 12 -21.06 1.40 -3.64
CA ILE A 12 -20.35 1.59 -2.37
C ILE A 12 -20.44 3.06 -1.94
N ARG A 13 -20.15 4.00 -2.84
CA ARG A 13 -20.22 5.44 -2.60
C ARG A 13 -21.60 5.87 -2.10
N LYS A 14 -22.69 5.42 -2.75
CA LYS A 14 -24.07 5.71 -2.34
C LYS A 14 -24.39 5.15 -0.96
N ASN A 15 -23.92 3.95 -0.66
CA ASN A 15 -24.15 3.32 0.64
C ASN A 15 -23.42 4.06 1.77
N LEU A 16 -22.16 4.45 1.56
CA LEU A 16 -21.39 5.25 2.51
C LEU A 16 -22.05 6.61 2.76
N THR A 17 -22.45 7.32 1.71
CA THR A 17 -23.15 8.60 1.80
C THR A 17 -24.43 8.48 2.63
N LYS A 18 -25.27 7.48 2.33
CA LYS A 18 -26.50 7.22 3.09
C LYS A 18 -26.24 6.90 4.56
N THR A 19 -25.12 6.20 4.86
CA THR A 19 -24.75 5.89 6.24
C THR A 19 -24.39 7.16 7.01
N LEU A 20 -23.61 8.06 6.41
CA LEU A 20 -23.28 9.35 7.01
C LEU A 20 -24.54 10.20 7.27
N GLU A 21 -25.41 10.33 6.27
CA GLU A 21 -26.67 11.07 6.39
C GLU A 21 -27.58 10.53 7.51
N ARG A 22 -27.72 9.18 7.59
CA ARG A 22 -28.49 8.52 8.66
C ARG A 22 -27.89 8.73 10.04
N SER A 23 -26.58 8.92 10.13
CA SER A 23 -25.87 9.22 11.37
C SER A 23 -25.94 10.72 11.74
N GLY A 24 -26.66 11.53 10.96
CA GLY A 24 -26.80 12.97 11.19
C GLY A 24 -25.58 13.81 10.82
N VAL A 25 -24.68 13.25 9.98
CA VAL A 25 -23.51 13.98 9.49
C VAL A 25 -23.93 14.91 8.35
N GLU A 26 -23.64 16.21 8.48
CA GLU A 26 -23.80 17.19 7.41
C GLU A 26 -22.63 17.06 6.42
N ILE A 27 -22.93 16.83 5.14
CA ILE A 27 -21.94 16.71 4.07
C ILE A 27 -21.94 18.01 3.28
N LEU A 28 -20.80 18.72 3.32
CA LEU A 28 -20.57 19.96 2.58
C LEU A 28 -19.63 19.69 1.41
N ARG A 29 -19.88 20.28 0.25
CA ARG A 29 -19.12 20.12 -0.98
C ARG A 29 -18.36 21.37 -1.34
N GLY A 30 -17.05 21.25 -1.56
CA GLY A 30 -16.17 22.36 -1.94
C GLY A 30 -14.74 22.15 -1.49
N GLU A 31 -13.91 23.20 -1.60
CA GLU A 31 -12.52 23.21 -1.16
C GLU A 31 -12.42 23.68 0.29
N GLY A 32 -11.91 22.80 1.16
CA GLY A 32 -11.72 23.08 2.59
C GLY A 32 -10.29 23.58 2.87
N ARG A 33 -10.14 24.58 3.73
CA ARG A 33 -8.85 25.09 4.20
C ARG A 33 -8.89 25.47 5.66
N LEU A 34 -7.75 25.42 6.33
CA LEU A 34 -7.61 25.88 7.72
C LEU A 34 -7.53 27.41 7.76
N GLU A 35 -8.26 28.03 8.70
CA GLU A 35 -8.26 29.48 8.94
C GLU A 35 -7.64 29.85 10.29
N GLY A 36 -6.93 28.90 10.94
CA GLY A 36 -6.45 29.05 12.30
C GLY A 36 -7.58 29.01 13.35
N ASN A 37 -7.21 29.06 14.64
CA ASN A 37 -8.15 29.17 15.74
C ASN A 37 -9.37 28.23 15.66
N GLN A 38 -9.14 26.95 15.29
CA GLN A 38 -10.19 25.91 15.17
C GLN A 38 -11.30 26.29 14.14
N LYS A 39 -10.91 26.94 13.06
CA LYS A 39 -11.81 27.32 11.97
C LYS A 39 -11.43 26.62 10.67
N VAL A 40 -12.45 26.24 9.92
CA VAL A 40 -12.34 25.70 8.57
C VAL A 40 -13.07 26.63 7.61
N GLY A 41 -12.38 27.15 6.62
CA GLY A 41 -12.96 27.83 5.48
C GLY A 41 -13.39 26.81 4.45
N LEU A 42 -14.57 26.97 3.89
CA LEU A 42 -15.08 26.19 2.76
C LEU A 42 -15.39 27.12 1.60
N ARG A 43 -14.80 26.85 0.45
CA ARG A 43 -15.20 27.46 -0.80
C ARG A 43 -16.10 26.48 -1.55
N GLU A 44 -17.39 26.77 -1.57
CA GLU A 44 -18.37 25.93 -2.26
C GLU A 44 -18.18 25.99 -3.79
N ASN A 45 -18.64 24.98 -4.52
CA ASN A 45 -18.52 24.91 -5.98
C ASN A 45 -19.23 26.05 -6.72
N ASN A 46 -20.18 26.72 -6.06
CA ASN A 46 -20.86 27.92 -6.57
C ASN A 46 -20.09 29.24 -6.30
N GLY A 47 -18.90 29.14 -5.70
CA GLY A 47 -18.01 30.27 -5.38
C GLY A 47 -18.32 30.99 -4.06
N VAL A 48 -19.25 30.48 -3.26
CA VAL A 48 -19.55 31.05 -1.93
C VAL A 48 -18.51 30.57 -0.92
N ASP A 49 -17.94 31.52 -0.18
CA ASP A 49 -17.04 31.23 0.94
C ASP A 49 -17.83 31.20 2.27
N ARG A 50 -17.63 30.15 3.05
CA ARG A 50 -18.21 29.97 4.38
C ARG A 50 -17.12 29.64 5.38
N ILE A 51 -17.31 30.01 6.64
CA ILE A 51 -16.38 29.69 7.74
C ILE A 51 -17.14 28.91 8.80
N PHE A 52 -16.59 27.79 9.21
CA PHE A 52 -17.09 26.93 10.27
C PHE A 52 -16.13 26.94 11.45
N SER A 53 -16.64 26.89 12.65
CA SER A 53 -15.86 26.68 13.87
C SER A 53 -16.14 25.27 14.39
N ALA A 54 -15.07 24.56 14.77
CA ALA A 54 -15.16 23.21 15.32
C ALA A 54 -14.30 23.10 16.56
N ARG A 55 -14.70 22.25 17.51
CA ARG A 55 -13.86 21.94 18.67
C ARG A 55 -12.63 21.14 18.22
N ASP A 56 -12.83 20.13 17.40
CA ASP A 56 -11.80 19.27 16.84
C ASP A 56 -11.89 19.24 15.31
N ILE A 57 -10.73 19.21 14.63
CA ILE A 57 -10.62 19.13 13.18
C ILE A 57 -9.78 17.90 12.83
N ILE A 58 -10.30 17.07 11.92
CA ILE A 58 -9.57 15.92 11.37
C ILE A 58 -9.27 16.18 9.90
N LEU A 59 -8.00 16.17 9.53
CA LEU A 59 -7.53 16.26 8.15
C LEU A 59 -7.45 14.84 7.56
N ALA A 60 -8.24 14.57 6.53
CA ALA A 60 -8.34 13.26 5.88
C ALA A 60 -8.37 13.40 4.35
N THR A 61 -7.52 14.28 3.82
CA THR A 61 -7.54 14.70 2.42
C THR A 61 -6.87 13.71 1.46
N GLY A 62 -6.24 12.67 1.99
CA GLY A 62 -5.70 11.58 1.20
C GLY A 62 -4.45 11.94 0.39
N SER A 63 -4.33 11.33 -0.77
CA SER A 63 -3.18 11.47 -1.67
C SER A 63 -3.61 11.46 -3.13
N ASP A 64 -2.76 11.99 -4.00
CA ASP A 64 -2.91 11.98 -5.45
C ASP A 64 -1.77 11.16 -6.08
N PRO A 65 -1.96 10.59 -7.29
CA PRO A 65 -0.87 9.93 -8.01
C PRO A 65 0.30 10.90 -8.24
N PHE A 66 1.52 10.42 -8.00
CA PHE A 66 2.72 11.19 -8.34
C PHE A 66 3.06 11.01 -9.80
N VAL A 67 3.15 12.12 -10.52
CA VAL A 67 3.59 12.17 -11.92
C VAL A 67 4.96 12.83 -11.98
N PRO A 68 6.02 12.09 -12.38
CA PRO A 68 7.35 12.66 -12.52
C PRO A 68 7.39 13.80 -13.56
N PRO A 69 8.28 14.79 -13.39
CA PRO A 69 8.47 15.84 -14.41
C PRO A 69 8.84 15.25 -15.78
N GLY A 70 8.28 15.83 -16.85
CA GLY A 70 8.51 15.38 -18.23
C GLY A 70 7.49 14.37 -18.74
N ILE A 71 6.55 13.94 -17.91
CA ILE A 71 5.44 13.05 -18.27
C ILE A 71 4.16 13.88 -18.41
N GLU A 72 3.55 13.84 -19.60
CA GLU A 72 2.30 14.52 -19.87
C GLU A 72 1.13 13.53 -19.76
N ILE A 73 0.18 13.80 -18.87
CA ILE A 73 -1.02 12.98 -18.70
C ILE A 73 -2.15 13.55 -19.56
N ASP A 74 -2.74 12.72 -20.43
CA ASP A 74 -3.94 13.06 -21.21
C ASP A 74 -5.21 12.32 -20.70
N GLY A 75 -5.03 11.40 -19.75
CA GLY A 75 -6.11 10.57 -19.21
C GLY A 75 -6.62 9.48 -20.14
N ARG A 76 -5.99 9.29 -21.30
CA ARG A 76 -6.42 8.35 -22.34
C ARG A 76 -5.31 7.42 -22.83
N THR A 77 -4.19 7.99 -23.30
CA THR A 77 -3.03 7.22 -23.78
C THR A 77 -1.90 7.25 -22.78
N VAL A 78 -1.80 8.31 -21.99
CA VAL A 78 -0.92 8.40 -20.81
C VAL A 78 -1.79 8.74 -19.61
N PHE A 79 -1.81 7.87 -18.62
CA PHE A 79 -2.74 7.95 -17.50
C PHE A 79 -2.12 7.43 -16.21
N THR A 80 -2.80 7.72 -15.09
CA THR A 80 -2.46 7.21 -13.75
C THR A 80 -3.38 6.04 -13.36
N SER A 81 -3.24 5.55 -12.13
CA SER A 81 -4.15 4.53 -11.58
C SER A 81 -5.61 4.99 -11.53
N ASP A 82 -5.85 6.30 -11.43
CA ASP A 82 -7.20 6.85 -11.28
C ASP A 82 -8.00 6.73 -12.59
N GLU A 83 -7.37 6.92 -13.74
CA GLU A 83 -7.98 6.72 -15.05
C GLU A 83 -7.96 5.25 -15.48
N ALA A 84 -6.92 4.50 -15.08
CA ALA A 84 -6.73 3.10 -15.50
C ALA A 84 -7.92 2.20 -15.14
N ILE A 85 -8.56 2.42 -14.00
CA ILE A 85 -9.75 1.66 -13.57
C ILE A 85 -11.00 1.94 -14.42
N ASN A 86 -11.00 3.05 -15.17
CA ASN A 86 -12.11 3.50 -16.00
C ASN A 86 -11.82 3.44 -17.51
N LEU A 87 -10.67 2.87 -17.90
CA LEU A 87 -10.24 2.84 -19.28
C LEU A 87 -11.23 2.04 -20.15
N GLU A 88 -11.79 2.69 -21.18
CA GLU A 88 -12.82 2.11 -22.05
C GLU A 88 -12.25 1.35 -23.25
N TRP A 89 -10.94 1.32 -23.42
CA TRP A 89 -10.25 0.63 -24.49
C TRP A 89 -9.08 -0.18 -23.97
N LEU A 90 -8.64 -1.19 -24.71
CA LEU A 90 -7.55 -2.06 -24.33
C LEU A 90 -6.36 -1.83 -25.25
N PRO A 91 -5.19 -1.37 -24.72
CA PRO A 91 -3.96 -1.26 -25.51
C PRO A 91 -3.44 -2.65 -25.90
N ARG A 92 -2.80 -2.76 -27.04
CA ARG A 92 -2.07 -4.00 -27.39
C ARG A 92 -0.75 -4.07 -26.65
N TRP A 93 -0.07 -2.93 -26.54
CA TRP A 93 1.18 -2.79 -25.83
C TRP A 93 1.13 -1.59 -24.88
N ILE A 94 1.38 -1.84 -23.60
CA ILE A 94 1.40 -0.82 -22.56
C ILE A 94 2.75 -0.79 -21.83
N ALA A 95 3.30 0.41 -21.61
CA ALA A 95 4.40 0.61 -20.71
C ALA A 95 3.90 1.02 -19.32
N ILE A 96 4.40 0.39 -18.26
CA ILE A 96 4.05 0.69 -16.86
C ILE A 96 5.29 1.25 -16.17
N ILE A 97 5.22 2.50 -15.72
CA ILE A 97 6.30 3.20 -15.03
C ILE A 97 6.14 3.00 -13.53
N GLY A 98 7.04 2.25 -12.92
CA GLY A 98 7.03 1.83 -11.52
C GLY A 98 6.63 0.37 -11.33
N SER A 99 7.45 -0.39 -10.56
CA SER A 99 7.23 -1.79 -10.25
C SER A 99 6.83 -2.05 -8.79
N GLY A 100 6.23 -1.05 -8.15
CA GLY A 100 5.59 -1.18 -6.85
C GLY A 100 4.26 -1.94 -6.94
N TYR A 101 3.51 -2.00 -5.83
CA TYR A 101 2.25 -2.76 -5.76
C TYR A 101 1.23 -2.35 -6.84
N ILE A 102 1.04 -1.04 -7.10
CA ILE A 102 0.12 -0.57 -8.15
C ILE A 102 0.57 -1.04 -9.53
N GLY A 103 1.86 -0.86 -9.86
CA GLY A 103 2.38 -1.27 -11.16
C GLY A 103 2.27 -2.78 -11.39
N LEU A 104 2.50 -3.60 -10.36
CA LEU A 104 2.35 -5.05 -10.43
C LEU A 104 0.88 -5.49 -10.61
N GLU A 105 -0.05 -4.88 -9.89
CA GLU A 105 -1.47 -5.19 -10.00
C GLU A 105 -1.99 -4.90 -11.40
N PHE A 106 -1.64 -3.74 -11.97
CA PHE A 106 -2.03 -3.43 -13.35
C PHE A 106 -1.29 -4.29 -14.39
N ALA A 107 -0.02 -4.63 -14.16
CA ALA A 107 0.71 -5.56 -15.04
C ALA A 107 0.02 -6.93 -15.07
N ASP A 108 -0.45 -7.41 -13.92
CA ASP A 108 -1.24 -8.63 -13.81
C ASP A 108 -2.56 -8.55 -14.60
N ILE A 109 -3.30 -7.46 -14.45
CA ILE A 109 -4.56 -7.22 -15.15
C ILE A 109 -4.34 -7.15 -16.67
N TYR A 110 -3.39 -6.33 -17.13
CA TYR A 110 -3.17 -6.15 -18.57
C TYR A 110 -2.65 -7.40 -19.25
N THR A 111 -1.74 -8.15 -18.63
CA THR A 111 -1.29 -9.44 -19.18
C THR A 111 -2.42 -10.48 -19.21
N ALA A 112 -3.28 -10.52 -18.19
CA ALA A 112 -4.44 -11.39 -18.17
C ALA A 112 -5.48 -11.03 -19.27
N LEU A 113 -5.50 -9.78 -19.71
CA LEU A 113 -6.32 -9.29 -20.82
C LEU A 113 -5.65 -9.48 -22.19
N GLY A 114 -4.42 -9.99 -22.24
CA GLY A 114 -3.69 -10.26 -23.48
C GLY A 114 -2.89 -9.08 -24.04
N CYS A 115 -2.58 -8.08 -23.20
CA CYS A 115 -1.69 -6.98 -23.57
C CYS A 115 -0.23 -7.40 -23.44
N GLU A 116 0.61 -6.88 -24.33
CA GLU A 116 2.07 -6.85 -24.11
C GLU A 116 2.39 -5.79 -23.07
N VAL A 117 3.24 -6.12 -22.10
CA VAL A 117 3.59 -5.21 -20.99
C VAL A 117 5.09 -4.99 -20.91
N THR A 118 5.51 -3.73 -20.90
CA THR A 118 6.89 -3.34 -20.57
C THR A 118 6.87 -2.60 -19.23
N MET A 119 7.56 -3.13 -18.23
CA MET A 119 7.68 -2.53 -16.91
C MET A 119 8.98 -1.74 -16.79
N ILE A 120 8.90 -0.47 -16.41
CA ILE A 120 10.02 0.47 -16.31
C ILE A 120 10.23 0.78 -14.82
N GLU A 121 11.45 0.55 -14.32
CA GLU A 121 11.79 0.73 -12.90
C GLU A 121 13.08 1.56 -12.77
N ALA A 122 13.04 2.58 -11.94
CA ALA A 122 14.17 3.47 -11.67
C ALA A 122 15.30 2.80 -10.87
N LEU A 123 14.96 1.85 -10.01
CA LEU A 123 15.92 1.10 -9.23
C LEU A 123 16.52 -0.08 -10.02
N ASP A 124 17.66 -0.58 -9.56
CA ASP A 124 18.42 -1.65 -10.25
C ASP A 124 17.65 -2.99 -10.36
N LYS A 125 16.51 -3.14 -9.66
CA LYS A 125 15.68 -4.36 -9.67
C LYS A 125 14.20 -4.00 -9.63
N VAL A 126 13.39 -4.79 -10.30
CA VAL A 126 11.93 -4.75 -10.17
C VAL A 126 11.48 -5.25 -8.79
N MET A 127 10.31 -4.83 -8.34
CA MET A 127 9.72 -5.20 -7.04
C MET A 127 10.63 -4.81 -5.84
N PRO A 128 11.20 -3.59 -5.80
CA PRO A 128 12.26 -3.23 -4.86
C PRO A 128 11.81 -3.17 -3.39
N THR A 129 10.51 -3.05 -3.15
CA THR A 129 9.92 -2.87 -1.80
C THR A 129 9.50 -4.17 -1.13
N PHE A 130 9.60 -5.31 -1.84
CA PHE A 130 9.18 -6.60 -1.31
C PHE A 130 10.36 -7.38 -0.69
N ASP A 131 10.02 -8.30 0.22
CA ASP A 131 11.03 -9.20 0.80
C ASP A 131 11.78 -9.98 -0.30
N PRO A 132 13.11 -10.16 -0.20
CA PRO A 132 13.90 -10.80 -1.25
C PRO A 132 13.48 -12.24 -1.59
N ASP A 133 13.02 -13.03 -0.60
CA ASP A 133 12.54 -14.39 -0.86
C ASP A 133 11.21 -14.38 -1.62
N ILE A 134 10.35 -13.42 -1.28
CA ILE A 134 9.08 -13.17 -1.99
C ILE A 134 9.37 -12.71 -3.42
N THR A 135 10.22 -11.68 -3.59
CA THR A 135 10.58 -11.14 -4.91
C THR A 135 11.11 -12.24 -5.82
N LYS A 136 11.97 -13.12 -5.31
CA LYS A 136 12.57 -14.21 -6.11
C LYS A 136 11.55 -15.17 -6.71
N ILE A 137 10.47 -15.48 -5.98
CA ILE A 137 9.44 -16.42 -6.45
C ILE A 137 8.38 -15.68 -7.24
N ALA A 138 7.95 -14.52 -6.74
CA ALA A 138 6.91 -13.71 -7.37
C ALA A 138 7.36 -13.18 -8.75
N SER A 139 8.58 -12.66 -8.90
CA SER A 139 9.08 -12.18 -10.21
C SER A 139 9.08 -13.27 -11.25
N ARG A 140 9.50 -14.50 -10.88
CA ARG A 140 9.47 -15.65 -11.78
C ARG A 140 8.04 -15.96 -12.28
N ASN A 141 7.05 -15.82 -11.43
CA ASN A 141 5.67 -16.18 -11.75
C ASN A 141 4.86 -15.02 -12.34
N LEU A 142 5.06 -13.81 -11.82
CA LEU A 142 4.30 -12.62 -12.23
C LEU A 142 4.95 -11.86 -13.40
N ILE A 143 6.24 -12.04 -13.64
CA ILE A 143 6.99 -11.34 -14.67
C ILE A 143 7.47 -12.33 -15.73
N ASP A 144 8.40 -13.26 -15.39
CA ASP A 144 9.07 -14.11 -16.38
C ASP A 144 8.09 -15.05 -17.11
N LYS A 145 7.14 -15.69 -16.38
CA LYS A 145 6.13 -16.58 -16.98
C LYS A 145 5.05 -15.87 -17.79
N ARG A 146 4.94 -14.55 -17.65
CA ARG A 146 3.92 -13.73 -18.34
C ARG A 146 4.47 -12.90 -19.47
N ASP A 147 5.72 -13.15 -19.86
CA ASP A 147 6.41 -12.42 -20.92
C ASP A 147 6.41 -10.90 -20.73
N ILE A 148 6.44 -10.42 -19.47
CA ILE A 148 6.58 -9.01 -19.17
C ILE A 148 8.03 -8.59 -19.40
N GLU A 149 8.24 -7.68 -20.35
CA GLU A 149 9.54 -7.06 -20.51
C GLU A 149 9.84 -6.12 -19.36
N THR A 150 11.09 -6.12 -18.88
CA THR A 150 11.51 -5.22 -17.79
C THR A 150 12.67 -4.35 -18.20
N ARG A 151 12.62 -3.08 -17.79
CA ARG A 151 13.69 -2.10 -17.90
C ARG A 151 13.97 -1.57 -16.50
N ALA A 152 14.97 -2.14 -15.83
CA ALA A 152 15.40 -1.71 -14.49
C ALA A 152 16.64 -0.82 -14.56
N GLY A 153 16.80 0.09 -13.60
CA GLY A 153 17.87 1.08 -13.59
C GLY A 153 17.68 2.20 -14.61
N VAL A 154 16.44 2.47 -15.03
CA VAL A 154 16.11 3.47 -16.02
C VAL A 154 14.95 4.39 -15.60
N PHE A 155 14.99 5.65 -16.02
CA PHE A 155 13.88 6.60 -15.88
C PHE A 155 13.16 6.78 -17.20
N ALA A 156 11.85 6.88 -17.16
CA ALA A 156 11.08 7.47 -18.24
C ALA A 156 11.15 9.01 -18.06
N THR A 157 12.01 9.66 -18.81
CA THR A 157 12.30 11.11 -18.66
C THR A 157 11.38 12.00 -19.48
N LYS A 158 10.80 11.44 -20.54
CA LYS A 158 9.86 12.13 -21.38
C LYS A 158 8.81 11.15 -21.89
N VAL A 159 7.56 11.49 -21.65
CA VAL A 159 6.42 10.73 -22.16
C VAL A 159 5.45 11.70 -22.81
N LYS A 160 5.21 11.50 -24.11
CA LYS A 160 4.28 12.33 -24.88
C LYS A 160 3.07 11.52 -25.29
N PRO A 161 1.86 11.94 -24.92
CA PRO A 161 0.63 11.35 -25.43
C PRO A 161 0.57 11.34 -26.95
N GLY A 162 -0.04 10.31 -27.51
CA GLY A 162 -0.20 10.17 -28.95
C GLY A 162 -0.59 8.78 -29.40
N CYS A 163 -0.54 8.54 -30.70
CA CYS A 163 -0.73 7.22 -31.30
C CYS A 163 0.34 7.03 -32.38
N PRO A 164 1.50 6.44 -32.03
CA PRO A 164 1.87 5.86 -30.72
C PRO A 164 2.24 6.90 -29.66
N VAL A 165 2.27 6.48 -28.39
CA VAL A 165 2.88 7.23 -27.28
C VAL A 165 4.39 7.11 -27.38
N GLU A 166 5.12 8.22 -27.33
CA GLU A 166 6.58 8.25 -27.35
C GLU A 166 7.12 8.26 -25.92
N VAL A 167 7.99 7.31 -25.57
CA VAL A 167 8.62 7.19 -24.25
C VAL A 167 10.14 7.19 -24.39
N GLU A 168 10.80 8.20 -23.82
CA GLU A 168 12.26 8.30 -23.75
C GLU A 168 12.76 7.66 -22.45
N LEU A 169 13.66 6.69 -22.57
CA LEU A 169 14.29 6.02 -21.44
C LEU A 169 15.73 6.50 -21.26
N THR A 170 16.05 6.86 -20.03
CA THR A 170 17.36 7.39 -19.63
C THR A 170 17.94 6.49 -18.54
N ASP A 171 19.21 6.10 -18.69
CA ASP A 171 19.93 5.35 -17.66
C ASP A 171 19.95 6.13 -16.33
N ALA A 172 19.62 5.45 -15.23
CA ALA A 172 19.46 6.08 -13.93
C ALA A 172 20.79 6.65 -13.36
N LYS A 173 21.93 6.10 -13.76
CA LYS A 173 23.26 6.47 -13.28
C LYS A 173 23.96 7.48 -14.19
N SER A 174 24.05 7.17 -15.49
CA SER A 174 24.74 8.02 -16.46
C SER A 174 23.91 9.24 -16.90
N ARG A 175 22.59 9.16 -16.79
CA ARG A 175 21.64 10.16 -17.29
C ARG A 175 21.63 10.33 -18.81
N GLU A 176 22.17 9.36 -19.52
CA GLU A 176 22.13 9.32 -20.98
C GLU A 176 20.85 8.65 -21.47
N VAL A 177 20.30 9.14 -22.58
CA VAL A 177 19.17 8.51 -23.26
C VAL A 177 19.68 7.19 -23.87
N ILE A 178 19.03 6.09 -23.55
CA ILE A 178 19.46 4.74 -23.96
C ILE A 178 18.47 4.05 -24.89
N GLU A 179 17.19 4.41 -24.83
CA GLU A 179 16.13 3.78 -25.61
C GLU A 179 14.97 4.74 -25.81
N GLU A 180 14.27 4.63 -26.95
CA GLU A 180 12.98 5.23 -27.20
C GLU A 180 11.98 4.14 -27.52
N LEU A 181 10.84 4.11 -26.79
CA LEU A 181 9.75 3.19 -27.01
C LEU A 181 8.58 3.90 -27.68
N GLN A 182 7.85 3.16 -28.53
CA GLN A 182 6.59 3.59 -29.11
C GLN A 182 5.52 2.58 -28.74
N VAL A 183 4.65 2.93 -27.80
CA VAL A 183 3.64 2.06 -27.22
C VAL A 183 2.23 2.61 -27.44
N ASP A 184 1.20 1.78 -27.24
CA ASP A 184 -0.18 2.25 -27.38
C ASP A 184 -0.62 3.08 -26.17
N ALA A 185 -0.12 2.73 -24.98
CA ALA A 185 -0.46 3.40 -23.73
C ALA A 185 0.70 3.41 -22.73
N VAL A 186 0.63 4.34 -21.78
CA VAL A 186 1.53 4.41 -20.62
C VAL A 186 0.71 4.59 -19.35
N LEU A 187 0.94 3.69 -18.38
CA LEU A 187 0.47 3.83 -17.01
C LEU A 187 1.59 4.39 -16.11
N VAL A 188 1.32 5.50 -15.44
CA VAL A 188 2.24 6.08 -14.46
C VAL A 188 1.86 5.58 -13.06
N ALA A 189 2.71 4.70 -12.50
CA ALA A 189 2.53 4.04 -11.21
C ALA A 189 3.73 4.29 -10.26
N THR A 190 4.26 5.52 -10.26
CA THR A 190 5.50 5.92 -9.59
C THR A 190 5.34 6.30 -8.12
N GLY A 191 4.15 6.08 -7.56
CA GLY A 191 3.80 6.38 -6.17
C GLY A 191 2.71 7.43 -6.03
N ARG A 192 2.55 7.92 -4.80
CA ARG A 192 1.51 8.90 -4.44
C ARG A 192 2.10 10.04 -3.62
N VAL A 193 1.50 11.22 -3.73
CA VAL A 193 1.84 12.43 -2.96
C VAL A 193 0.65 12.87 -2.13
N PRO A 194 0.85 13.46 -0.94
CA PRO A 194 -0.26 13.88 -0.09
C PRO A 194 -1.00 15.08 -0.67
N SER A 195 -2.33 15.08 -0.56
CA SER A 195 -3.18 16.21 -0.96
C SER A 195 -3.21 17.28 0.13
N THR A 196 -2.17 18.14 0.16
CA THR A 196 -1.99 19.17 1.20
C THR A 196 -1.90 20.60 0.67
N GLU A 197 -1.77 20.81 -0.63
CA GLU A 197 -1.45 22.11 -1.23
C GLU A 197 -2.42 23.23 -0.84
N ASN A 198 -3.72 22.95 -0.78
CA ASN A 198 -4.77 23.96 -0.53
C ASN A 198 -5.25 24.01 0.92
N LEU A 199 -4.62 23.28 1.84
CA LEU A 199 -5.06 23.18 3.23
C LEU A 199 -4.72 24.40 4.10
N ASN A 200 -3.85 25.30 3.63
CA ASN A 200 -3.37 26.47 4.40
C ASN A 200 -2.77 26.07 5.76
N LEU A 201 -1.93 25.01 5.76
CA LEU A 201 -1.30 24.44 6.96
C LEU A 201 -0.46 25.46 7.75
N GLN A 202 0.12 26.45 7.06
CA GLN A 202 0.88 27.54 7.68
C GLN A 202 0.03 28.40 8.63
N SER A 203 -1.30 28.49 8.45
CA SER A 203 -2.19 29.22 9.35
C SER A 203 -2.24 28.66 10.77
N VAL A 204 -1.83 27.39 10.94
CA VAL A 204 -1.72 26.68 12.22
C VAL A 204 -0.28 26.29 12.55
N GLY A 205 0.71 26.79 11.78
CA GLY A 205 2.14 26.57 12.01
C GLY A 205 2.64 25.16 11.67
N VAL A 206 1.87 24.38 10.89
CA VAL A 206 2.26 23.01 10.48
C VAL A 206 3.24 23.08 9.31
N GLU A 207 4.41 22.49 9.50
CA GLU A 207 5.40 22.24 8.45
C GLU A 207 5.33 20.77 8.03
N THR A 208 5.23 20.54 6.73
CA THR A 208 5.14 19.18 6.17
C THR A 208 6.53 18.56 5.97
N THR A 209 6.61 17.24 6.07
CA THR A 209 7.81 16.48 5.70
C THR A 209 7.57 15.81 4.36
N ARG A 210 8.24 16.26 3.31
CA ARG A 210 7.99 15.80 1.92
C ARG A 210 6.51 15.91 1.52
N GLY A 211 5.83 16.96 1.98
CA GLY A 211 4.40 17.18 1.73
C GLY A 211 3.46 16.53 2.77
N PHE A 212 3.90 15.50 3.49
CA PHE A 212 3.07 14.80 4.48
C PHE A 212 2.93 15.58 5.80
N ILE A 213 1.73 15.51 6.38
CA ILE A 213 1.43 16.11 7.68
C ILE A 213 2.05 15.24 8.80
N PRO A 214 2.97 15.77 9.61
CA PRO A 214 3.56 15.01 10.72
C PRO A 214 2.52 14.77 11.83
N ILE A 215 2.42 13.52 12.29
CA ILE A 215 1.55 13.09 13.38
C ILE A 215 2.29 12.24 14.40
N ASP A 216 1.76 12.18 15.62
CA ASP A 216 2.13 11.17 16.60
C ASP A 216 1.28 9.89 16.46
N ASP A 217 1.58 8.87 17.27
CA ASP A 217 0.88 7.58 17.22
C ASP A 217 -0.57 7.65 17.76
N GLN A 218 -0.99 8.80 18.30
CA GLN A 218 -2.36 9.12 18.69
C GLN A 218 -3.13 9.90 17.61
N MET A 219 -2.56 10.10 16.43
CA MET A 219 -3.10 10.85 15.28
C MET A 219 -3.16 12.37 15.47
N ARG A 220 -2.47 12.94 16.48
CA ARG A 220 -2.40 14.39 16.68
C ARG A 220 -1.38 14.99 15.74
N VAL A 221 -1.73 16.10 15.09
CA VAL A 221 -0.82 16.84 14.22
C VAL A 221 0.30 17.47 15.05
N LEU A 222 1.53 17.40 14.55
CA LEU A 222 2.72 17.92 15.24
C LEU A 222 3.18 19.26 14.63
N VAL A 223 3.53 20.20 15.51
CA VAL A 223 4.28 21.43 15.19
C VAL A 223 5.51 21.49 16.05
N ASN A 224 6.69 21.53 15.45
CA ASN A 224 7.97 21.45 16.17
C ASN A 224 8.00 20.26 17.16
N GLU A 225 7.62 19.07 16.68
CA GLU A 225 7.56 17.82 17.44
C GLU A 225 6.57 17.82 18.64
N LYS A 226 5.72 18.83 18.75
CA LYS A 226 4.71 18.92 19.81
C LYS A 226 3.30 18.81 19.24
N PRO A 227 2.41 18.05 19.89
CA PRO A 227 1.04 17.92 19.40
C PRO A 227 0.29 19.25 19.50
N VAL A 228 -0.41 19.58 18.40
CA VAL A 228 -1.34 20.69 18.34
C VAL A 228 -2.66 20.26 18.95
N SER A 229 -3.21 21.09 19.83
CA SER A 229 -4.51 20.79 20.43
C SER A 229 -5.64 20.81 19.40
N ASN A 230 -6.47 19.77 19.43
CA ASN A 230 -7.71 19.70 18.66
C ASN A 230 -7.51 19.68 17.11
N LEU A 231 -6.29 19.31 16.64
CA LEU A 231 -6.00 19.11 15.24
C LEU A 231 -5.41 17.72 15.03
N TRP A 232 -6.03 16.96 14.16
CA TRP A 232 -5.78 15.55 13.89
C TRP A 232 -5.57 15.32 12.40
N ALA A 233 -4.78 14.31 12.02
CA ALA A 233 -4.69 13.90 10.63
C ALA A 233 -4.64 12.37 10.50
N VAL A 234 -5.32 11.84 9.48
CA VAL A 234 -5.47 10.40 9.23
C VAL A 234 -5.39 10.07 7.73
N GLY A 235 -5.02 8.85 7.43
CA GLY A 235 -4.92 8.35 6.07
C GLY A 235 -3.64 8.79 5.34
N ASP A 236 -3.68 8.72 4.02
CA ASP A 236 -2.51 8.92 3.16
C ASP A 236 -1.82 10.26 3.35
N VAL A 237 -2.57 11.30 3.72
CA VAL A 237 -2.02 12.64 3.99
C VAL A 237 -0.93 12.66 5.06
N THR A 238 -0.87 11.61 5.90
CA THR A 238 0.15 11.44 6.96
C THR A 238 1.41 10.72 6.50
N GLY A 239 1.37 10.01 5.37
CA GLY A 239 2.46 9.16 4.87
C GLY A 239 2.72 7.89 5.69
N LYS A 240 1.87 7.56 6.65
CA LYS A 240 1.99 6.38 7.52
C LYS A 240 1.18 5.23 6.96
N LEU A 241 1.83 4.28 6.26
CA LEU A 241 1.18 3.13 5.62
C LEU A 241 -0.08 3.55 4.82
N MET A 242 0.13 4.06 3.60
CA MET A 242 -0.94 4.58 2.73
C MET A 242 -1.85 3.45 2.21
N LEU A 243 -2.70 2.92 3.11
CA LEU A 243 -3.64 1.82 2.89
C LEU A 243 -5.02 2.19 3.45
N ALA A 244 -6.07 1.81 2.75
CA ALA A 244 -7.45 2.15 3.13
C ALA A 244 -7.84 1.67 4.54
N HIS A 245 -7.45 0.44 4.91
CA HIS A 245 -7.72 -0.09 6.24
C HIS A 245 -6.86 0.56 7.33
N THR A 246 -5.63 1.03 7.01
CA THR A 246 -4.84 1.86 7.92
C THR A 246 -5.54 3.18 8.19
N ALA A 247 -6.04 3.86 7.15
CA ALA A 247 -6.78 5.11 7.29
C ALA A 247 -8.04 4.92 8.16
N ALA A 248 -8.77 3.82 7.98
CA ALA A 248 -9.94 3.51 8.82
C ALA A 248 -9.56 3.28 10.29
N ALA A 249 -8.47 2.54 10.56
CA ALA A 249 -7.95 2.33 11.91
C ALA A 249 -7.50 3.66 12.56
N GLN A 250 -6.75 4.48 11.82
CA GLN A 250 -6.33 5.83 12.26
C GLN A 250 -7.53 6.71 12.58
N GLY A 251 -8.59 6.69 11.74
CA GLY A 251 -9.82 7.43 11.98
C GLY A 251 -10.50 7.03 13.29
N SER A 252 -10.58 5.73 13.56
CA SER A 252 -11.13 5.21 14.82
C SER A 252 -10.30 5.65 16.03
N ILE A 253 -8.97 5.58 15.93
CA ILE A 253 -8.05 6.00 16.99
C ILE A 253 -8.13 7.50 17.24
N ALA A 254 -8.19 8.31 16.19
CA ALA A 254 -8.37 9.76 16.32
C ALA A 254 -9.65 10.09 17.10
N VAL A 255 -10.79 9.46 16.77
CA VAL A 255 -12.05 9.65 17.47
C VAL A 255 -11.98 9.22 18.94
N GLU A 256 -11.39 8.06 19.22
CA GLU A 256 -11.21 7.57 20.58
C GLU A 256 -10.34 8.53 21.43
N ASN A 257 -9.31 9.13 20.82
CA ASN A 257 -8.45 10.11 21.48
C ASN A 257 -9.14 11.48 21.66
N ILE A 258 -9.98 11.90 20.72
CA ILE A 258 -10.86 13.07 20.88
C ILE A 258 -11.79 12.86 22.09
N LEU A 259 -12.20 11.62 22.35
CA LEU A 259 -13.01 11.25 23.51
C LEU A 259 -12.19 11.03 24.80
N GLY A 260 -10.88 11.23 24.76
CA GLY A 260 -9.99 11.21 25.93
C GLY A 260 -9.44 9.83 26.32
N LYS A 261 -9.42 8.83 25.40
CA LYS A 261 -8.95 7.47 25.72
C LYS A 261 -7.43 7.25 25.67
N ALA A 262 -6.66 8.10 25.02
CA ALA A 262 -5.20 8.01 24.87
C ALA A 262 -4.73 6.67 24.27
N ILE A 263 -5.28 6.29 23.11
CA ILE A 263 -4.95 5.06 22.38
C ILE A 263 -3.90 5.36 21.30
N GLU A 264 -2.90 4.47 21.19
CA GLU A 264 -1.85 4.53 20.18
C GLU A 264 -2.04 3.42 19.14
N ILE A 265 -1.65 3.71 17.89
CA ILE A 265 -1.68 2.72 16.81
C ILE A 265 -0.39 1.89 16.81
N ASP A 266 -0.50 0.57 16.69
CA ASP A 266 0.65 -0.30 16.42
C ASP A 266 0.73 -0.63 14.92
N TYR A 267 1.50 0.17 14.20
CA TYR A 267 1.70 -0.02 12.76
C TYR A 267 2.31 -1.37 12.40
N ARG A 268 3.05 -2.01 13.32
CA ARG A 268 3.67 -3.32 13.06
C ARG A 268 2.64 -4.44 12.91
N SER A 269 1.46 -4.27 13.48
CA SER A 269 0.38 -5.25 13.38
C SER A 269 -0.52 -5.06 12.15
N ILE A 270 -0.32 -4.00 11.37
CA ILE A 270 -1.17 -3.71 10.20
C ILE A 270 -0.64 -4.46 8.97
N PRO A 271 -1.44 -5.37 8.39
CA PRO A 271 -1.03 -6.12 7.22
C PRO A 271 -1.12 -5.27 5.95
N ALA A 272 -0.29 -5.61 4.95
CA ALA A 272 -0.36 -5.08 3.61
C ALA A 272 -0.55 -6.21 2.60
N ALA A 273 -1.27 -5.94 1.51
CA ALA A 273 -1.48 -6.88 0.42
C ALA A 273 -1.34 -6.20 -0.94
N THR A 274 -0.88 -6.98 -1.92
CA THR A 274 -0.85 -6.65 -3.35
C THR A 274 -1.67 -7.71 -4.05
N PHE A 275 -2.69 -7.26 -4.78
CA PHE A 275 -3.74 -8.12 -5.33
C PHE A 275 -3.40 -8.64 -6.74
N THR A 276 -2.17 -9.10 -6.91
CA THR A 276 -1.77 -9.90 -8.06
C THR A 276 -2.35 -11.31 -7.95
N HIS A 277 -2.28 -12.09 -9.02
CA HIS A 277 -2.65 -13.52 -8.98
C HIS A 277 -1.43 -14.39 -9.33
N PRO A 278 -0.83 -15.10 -8.35
CA PRO A 278 -1.11 -15.14 -6.90
C PRO A 278 -0.78 -13.82 -6.15
N GLU A 279 -1.40 -13.64 -4.99
CA GLU A 279 -1.28 -12.44 -4.14
C GLU A 279 0.07 -12.38 -3.40
N ILE A 280 0.48 -11.15 -3.04
CA ILE A 280 1.59 -10.91 -2.12
C ILE A 280 1.04 -10.23 -0.86
N SER A 281 1.50 -10.65 0.31
CA SER A 281 1.13 -9.97 1.56
C SER A 281 2.29 -9.94 2.56
N SER A 282 2.22 -8.99 3.48
CA SER A 282 3.22 -8.84 4.54
C SER A 282 2.62 -8.20 5.79
N VAL A 283 3.23 -8.47 6.93
CA VAL A 283 2.94 -7.81 8.20
C VAL A 283 4.18 -7.81 9.08
N GLY A 284 4.35 -6.77 9.88
CA GLY A 284 5.49 -6.64 10.80
C GLY A 284 6.79 -6.26 10.09
N LEU A 285 7.90 -6.71 10.65
CA LEU A 285 9.23 -6.34 10.19
C LEU A 285 9.67 -7.15 8.97
N SER A 286 10.37 -6.49 8.05
CA SER A 286 11.19 -7.16 7.04
C SER A 286 12.36 -7.91 7.68
N GLU A 287 13.01 -8.80 6.93
CA GLU A 287 14.18 -9.51 7.43
C GLU A 287 15.32 -8.55 7.81
N GLU A 288 15.51 -7.47 7.06
CA GLU A 288 16.55 -6.47 7.32
C GLU A 288 16.27 -5.70 8.61
N GLU A 289 15.07 -5.15 8.75
CA GLU A 289 14.63 -4.45 9.97
C GLU A 289 14.70 -5.36 11.20
N ALA A 290 14.32 -6.63 11.06
CA ALA A 290 14.39 -7.60 12.16
C ALA A 290 15.84 -7.96 12.53
N LYS A 291 16.77 -8.01 11.57
CA LYS A 291 18.20 -8.18 11.85
C LYS A 291 18.80 -7.00 12.61
N ASP A 292 18.41 -5.77 12.22
CA ASP A 292 18.86 -4.57 12.91
C ASP A 292 18.30 -4.51 14.33
N LEU A 293 17.02 -4.83 14.51
CA LEU A 293 16.40 -4.93 15.83
C LEU A 293 17.11 -5.98 16.71
N ALA A 294 17.34 -7.18 16.16
CA ALA A 294 18.00 -8.26 16.89
C ALA A 294 19.42 -7.89 17.32
N LYS A 295 20.16 -7.18 16.46
CA LYS A 295 21.50 -6.66 16.79
C LYS A 295 21.45 -5.60 17.89
N ASN A 296 20.48 -4.70 17.85
CA ASN A 296 20.36 -3.60 18.79
C ASN A 296 19.90 -4.08 20.18
N GLU A 297 19.00 -5.05 20.22
CA GLU A 297 18.43 -5.59 21.47
C GLU A 297 19.17 -6.82 22.00
N GLY A 298 20.06 -7.42 21.20
CA GLY A 298 20.94 -8.50 21.64
C GLY A 298 20.27 -9.87 21.70
N PHE A 299 19.33 -10.19 20.80
CA PHE A 299 18.70 -11.51 20.71
C PHE A 299 19.02 -12.23 19.40
N GLU A 300 18.80 -13.55 19.35
CA GLU A 300 18.98 -14.34 18.13
C GLU A 300 17.69 -14.36 17.29
N LEU A 301 17.83 -13.97 16.00
CA LEU A 301 16.74 -13.95 15.06
C LEU A 301 16.46 -15.35 14.52
N GLY A 302 15.19 -15.75 14.50
CA GLY A 302 14.69 -16.97 13.84
C GLY A 302 13.97 -16.62 12.53
N ILE A 303 14.24 -17.42 11.51
CA ILE A 303 13.57 -17.31 10.21
C ILE A 303 13.22 -18.71 9.73
N VAL A 304 11.96 -18.94 9.39
CA VAL A 304 11.50 -20.18 8.77
C VAL A 304 10.75 -19.89 7.49
N ARG A 305 10.69 -20.90 6.63
CA ARG A 305 9.99 -20.83 5.35
C ARG A 305 9.13 -22.06 5.17
N SER A 306 7.86 -21.89 4.88
CA SER A 306 6.94 -22.93 4.44
C SER A 306 6.53 -22.70 2.99
N TYR A 307 6.20 -23.76 2.29
CA TYR A 307 5.98 -23.69 0.84
C TYR A 307 4.62 -24.28 0.47
N PHE A 308 3.89 -23.59 -0.41
CA PHE A 308 2.61 -24.04 -0.94
C PHE A 308 2.68 -25.36 -1.70
N LYS A 309 3.84 -25.67 -2.33
CA LYS A 309 4.07 -26.95 -3.00
C LYS A 309 4.00 -28.19 -2.09
N ALA A 310 4.01 -27.99 -0.77
CA ALA A 310 3.84 -29.05 0.21
C ALA A 310 2.42 -29.06 0.82
N ASN A 311 1.55 -28.17 0.35
CA ASN A 311 0.18 -28.02 0.85
C ASN A 311 -0.82 -28.71 -0.07
N SER A 312 -1.65 -29.61 0.50
CA SER A 312 -2.60 -30.43 -0.27
C SER A 312 -3.64 -29.62 -1.01
N LYS A 313 -4.12 -28.52 -0.42
CA LYS A 313 -5.12 -27.66 -1.04
C LYS A 313 -4.52 -26.89 -2.23
N ALA A 314 -3.32 -26.34 -2.07
CA ALA A 314 -2.61 -25.62 -3.14
C ALA A 314 -2.30 -26.56 -4.34
N LEU A 315 -1.92 -27.82 -4.06
CA LEU A 315 -1.73 -28.83 -5.09
C LEU A 315 -3.04 -29.18 -5.82
N ALA A 316 -4.14 -29.32 -5.08
CA ALA A 316 -5.45 -29.65 -5.67
C ALA A 316 -5.98 -28.51 -6.55
N GLU A 317 -5.63 -27.25 -6.25
CA GLU A 317 -6.02 -26.07 -7.02
C GLU A 317 -5.03 -25.71 -8.13
N LEU A 318 -3.93 -26.48 -8.27
CA LEU A 318 -2.84 -26.23 -9.23
C LEU A 318 -2.12 -24.88 -9.01
N GLU A 319 -2.22 -24.34 -7.79
CA GLU A 319 -1.65 -23.04 -7.36
C GLU A 319 -0.57 -23.24 -6.28
N SER A 320 0.39 -24.11 -6.58
CA SER A 320 1.41 -24.53 -5.61
C SER A 320 2.67 -23.64 -5.59
N ASP A 321 2.78 -22.67 -6.49
CA ASP A 321 3.91 -21.75 -6.56
C ASP A 321 3.76 -20.64 -5.50
N GLY A 322 4.12 -20.94 -4.27
CA GLY A 322 4.01 -19.98 -3.17
C GLY A 322 4.97 -20.27 -2.02
N ILE A 323 5.18 -19.24 -1.21
CA ILE A 323 6.04 -19.27 -0.02
C ILE A 323 5.44 -18.43 1.09
N MET A 324 5.59 -18.88 2.31
CA MET A 324 5.46 -18.07 3.51
C MET A 324 6.79 -18.02 4.23
N LYS A 325 7.22 -16.83 4.61
CA LYS A 325 8.38 -16.55 5.45
C LYS A 325 7.89 -15.98 6.78
N LEU A 326 8.34 -16.58 7.88
CA LEU A 326 8.02 -16.12 9.24
C LEU A 326 9.32 -15.72 9.93
N ILE A 327 9.31 -14.56 10.60
CA ILE A 327 10.42 -13.95 11.31
C ILE A 327 10.04 -13.84 12.79
N PHE A 328 10.89 -14.29 13.69
CA PHE A 328 10.60 -14.34 15.12
C PHE A 328 11.86 -14.24 15.99
N ASN A 329 11.67 -13.89 17.25
CA ASN A 329 12.73 -13.91 18.27
C ASN A 329 12.90 -15.32 18.82
N LYS A 330 14.09 -15.94 18.69
CA LYS A 330 14.34 -17.31 19.16
C LYS A 330 14.37 -17.48 20.68
N GLU A 331 14.54 -16.40 21.42
CA GLU A 331 14.60 -16.45 22.87
C GLU A 331 13.22 -16.36 23.50
N THR A 332 12.39 -15.44 23.01
CA THR A 332 11.05 -15.21 23.53
C THR A 332 9.97 -15.97 22.78
N GLY A 333 10.20 -16.33 21.51
CA GLY A 333 9.22 -16.89 20.61
C GLY A 333 8.26 -15.84 20.00
N GLU A 334 8.50 -14.55 20.23
CA GLU A 334 7.65 -13.47 19.71
C GLU A 334 7.71 -13.42 18.19
N VAL A 335 6.55 -13.32 17.53
CA VAL A 335 6.45 -13.12 16.09
C VAL A 335 6.76 -11.67 15.76
N LEU A 336 7.74 -11.43 14.89
CA LEU A 336 8.21 -10.10 14.50
C LEU A 336 7.71 -9.66 13.13
N GLY A 337 7.50 -10.62 12.21
CA GLY A 337 7.02 -10.33 10.87
C GLY A 337 6.74 -11.57 10.05
N ALA A 338 5.97 -11.41 8.99
CA ALA A 338 5.72 -12.44 7.99
C ALA A 338 5.51 -11.85 6.61
N HIS A 339 5.90 -12.63 5.61
CA HIS A 339 5.72 -12.30 4.19
C HIS A 339 5.20 -13.55 3.48
N ILE A 340 4.14 -13.40 2.68
CA ILE A 340 3.50 -14.50 1.96
C ILE A 340 3.39 -14.11 0.49
N TYR A 341 3.73 -15.04 -0.39
CA TYR A 341 3.35 -15.03 -1.78
C TYR A 341 2.61 -16.32 -2.08
N GLY A 342 1.40 -16.24 -2.60
CA GLY A 342 0.60 -17.41 -2.93
C GLY A 342 -0.89 -17.10 -2.98
N LEU A 343 -1.67 -18.11 -3.30
CA LEU A 343 -3.13 -18.01 -3.35
C LEU A 343 -3.69 -17.62 -1.97
N HIS A 344 -4.58 -16.62 -1.94
CA HIS A 344 -5.19 -16.06 -0.72
C HIS A 344 -4.19 -15.52 0.33
N ALA A 345 -3.03 -15.05 -0.11
CA ALA A 345 -2.04 -14.48 0.80
C ALA A 345 -2.59 -13.29 1.59
N ALA A 346 -3.48 -12.49 0.99
CA ALA A 346 -4.13 -11.35 1.64
C ALA A 346 -5.03 -11.78 2.81
N ASP A 347 -5.69 -12.93 2.71
CA ASP A 347 -6.51 -13.49 3.80
C ASP A 347 -5.63 -14.17 4.86
N LEU A 348 -4.62 -14.94 4.42
CA LEU A 348 -3.75 -15.72 5.31
C LEU A 348 -2.90 -14.85 6.23
N ILE A 349 -2.45 -13.70 5.76
CA ILE A 349 -1.62 -12.79 6.55
C ILE A 349 -2.33 -12.26 7.81
N GLN A 350 -3.67 -12.24 7.81
CA GLN A 350 -4.46 -11.75 8.94
C GLN A 350 -4.24 -12.56 10.21
N GLU A 351 -4.00 -13.87 10.10
CA GLU A 351 -3.68 -14.71 11.26
C GLU A 351 -2.37 -14.23 11.92
N VAL A 352 -1.34 -13.95 11.13
CA VAL A 352 -0.06 -13.44 11.65
C VAL A 352 -0.18 -12.03 12.19
N SER A 353 -0.97 -11.17 11.53
CA SER A 353 -1.31 -9.83 12.04
C SER A 353 -1.94 -9.91 13.45
N ASN A 354 -2.88 -10.81 13.66
CA ASN A 354 -3.48 -11.07 14.97
C ASN A 354 -2.46 -11.55 16.00
N ALA A 355 -1.54 -12.43 15.59
CA ALA A 355 -0.47 -12.93 16.46
C ALA A 355 0.46 -11.81 16.92
N ILE A 356 0.89 -10.91 16.00
CA ILE A 356 1.72 -9.75 16.31
C ILE A 356 0.98 -8.78 17.24
N SER A 357 -0.25 -8.40 16.90
CA SER A 357 -1.07 -7.48 17.69
C SER A 357 -1.29 -7.94 19.13
N ARG A 358 -1.40 -9.26 19.32
CA ARG A 358 -1.61 -9.89 20.64
C ARG A 358 -0.30 -10.33 21.30
N ARG A 359 0.85 -10.08 20.68
CA ARG A 359 2.18 -10.52 21.13
C ARG A 359 2.23 -12.03 21.44
N GLN A 360 1.58 -12.82 20.60
CA GLN A 360 1.56 -14.26 20.74
C GLN A 360 2.93 -14.87 20.41
N ARG A 361 3.21 -16.03 21.02
CA ARG A 361 4.49 -16.71 20.84
C ARG A 361 4.31 -17.92 19.93
N VAL A 362 5.30 -18.20 19.10
CA VAL A 362 5.28 -19.34 18.18
C VAL A 362 5.02 -20.69 18.87
N ASN A 363 5.44 -20.86 20.14
CA ASN A 363 5.18 -22.07 20.91
C ASN A 363 3.70 -22.29 21.23
N ASP A 364 2.92 -21.25 21.32
CA ASP A 364 1.46 -21.34 21.54
C ASP A 364 0.74 -21.49 20.22
N LEU A 365 1.11 -20.69 19.22
CA LEU A 365 0.58 -20.77 17.86
C LEU A 365 0.79 -22.15 17.21
N ALA A 366 1.93 -22.80 17.47
CA ALA A 366 2.21 -24.15 16.98
C ALA A 366 1.29 -25.27 17.53
N LYS A 367 0.49 -24.96 18.56
CA LYS A 367 -0.52 -25.89 19.14
C LYS A 367 -1.92 -25.68 18.56
N GLU A 368 -2.13 -24.57 17.82
CA GLU A 368 -3.41 -24.29 17.19
C GLU A 368 -3.66 -25.28 16.05
N VAL A 369 -4.90 -25.71 15.91
CA VAL A 369 -5.28 -26.73 14.92
C VAL A 369 -5.95 -26.05 13.73
N HIS A 370 -5.36 -26.21 12.56
CA HIS A 370 -5.91 -25.71 11.31
C HIS A 370 -6.80 -26.76 10.63
N THR A 371 -7.84 -26.29 9.95
CA THR A 371 -8.73 -27.19 9.18
C THR A 371 -7.97 -27.79 8.00
N HIS A 372 -8.15 -29.10 7.78
CA HIS A 372 -7.56 -29.83 6.66
C HIS A 372 -8.64 -30.25 5.62
N PRO A 373 -8.40 -30.09 4.29
CA PRO A 373 -7.26 -29.40 3.68
C PRO A 373 -7.57 -27.90 3.47
N THR A 374 -6.67 -27.04 3.89
CA THR A 374 -6.76 -25.59 3.68
C THR A 374 -5.41 -24.96 3.35
N LEU A 375 -5.41 -23.75 2.78
CA LEU A 375 -4.18 -22.99 2.55
C LEU A 375 -3.56 -22.48 3.86
N SER A 376 -4.37 -22.27 4.92
CA SER A 376 -3.88 -21.80 6.22
C SER A 376 -2.91 -22.78 6.90
N GLU A 377 -2.88 -24.06 6.50
CA GLU A 377 -1.87 -25.02 6.97
C GLU A 377 -0.43 -24.62 6.62
N VAL A 378 -0.23 -23.72 5.62
CA VAL A 378 1.10 -23.14 5.34
C VAL A 378 1.58 -22.30 6.51
N VAL A 379 0.67 -21.57 7.17
CA VAL A 379 0.94 -20.78 8.38
C VAL A 379 1.21 -21.70 9.57
N GLU A 380 0.40 -22.74 9.76
CA GLU A 380 0.59 -23.76 10.80
C GLU A 380 1.98 -24.41 10.71
N VAL A 381 2.39 -24.82 9.51
CA VAL A 381 3.72 -25.41 9.26
C VAL A 381 4.83 -24.45 9.66
N ALA A 382 4.69 -23.15 9.32
CA ALA A 382 5.70 -22.15 9.70
C ALA A 382 5.77 -22.00 11.23
N TYR A 383 4.66 -21.95 11.94
CA TYR A 383 4.65 -21.90 13.41
C TYR A 383 5.28 -23.15 14.05
N LYS A 384 4.94 -24.34 13.55
CA LYS A 384 5.55 -25.59 14.02
C LYS A 384 7.07 -25.61 13.77
N GLN A 385 7.54 -25.20 12.61
CA GLN A 385 8.98 -25.12 12.32
C GLN A 385 9.68 -24.09 13.22
N ALA A 386 9.05 -22.93 13.48
CA ALA A 386 9.60 -21.91 14.35
C ALA A 386 9.69 -22.38 15.80
N SER A 387 8.68 -23.07 16.33
CA SER A 387 8.67 -23.58 17.71
C SER A 387 9.79 -24.59 17.98
N LEU A 388 10.24 -25.34 16.97
CA LEU A 388 11.38 -26.24 17.08
C LEU A 388 12.75 -25.54 17.22
N GLN A 389 12.81 -24.24 16.87
CA GLN A 389 14.03 -23.44 16.94
C GLN A 389 14.14 -22.58 18.21
N ILE A 390 13.11 -22.58 19.05
CA ILE A 390 13.12 -21.82 20.32
C ILE A 390 14.16 -22.43 21.25
N LYS A 391 15.00 -21.57 21.83
CA LYS A 391 15.97 -21.95 22.85
C LYS A 391 15.22 -22.42 24.12
N LYS A 392 15.63 -23.55 24.64
CA LYS A 392 15.09 -24.13 25.88
C LYS A 392 15.67 -23.41 27.09
#